data_816be1017e38892570e00d39eb4af32d
#
_entry.id   816be1017e38892570e00d39eb4af32d
#
_cell.length_a   1.000
_cell.length_b   1.000
_cell.length_c   1.000
_cell.angle_alpha   90.00
_cell.angle_beta   90.00
_cell.angle_gamma   90.00
#
_symmetry.space_group_name_H-M   'P 1'
#
loop_
_entity.id
_entity.type
_entity.pdbx_description
1 polymer ?
#
loop_
_entity_poly.entity_id
_entity_poly.type
_entity_poly.pdbx_seq_one_letter_code
_entity_poly.pdbx_strand_id
1 'polypeptide(L)'
;MSFSVASRVSYFGTTIFAEMTQLAIQHNAINLSQGFPDFDGPSDVKAAAIAAVEAGQNQYAPPNGQPDLRRAIAVHAQRFYGQAVNSDTEITVTSGATEALFAAVTGLINPGHEVVIFEPFYDSYVPDVIMAGGVPRFVPLRPVKHALRERSVEGAQPVLSDSEGSKDAIDWVFDPDELAAAFNNRTRAIIVNTPHNPTGKVYSQAELETIAGLCQRWNVIAISDEVYEHIVFSGVQHVRLAQLPGMAERTVTISSQGKTFSFTGWKIGWAIAPPDLTLGVRRTHQFITFASSTPMQAAAAYALALDDEYYSTLAADYQHKRDFLAAVLRDAGLHVSIPDGTYFIMAGIAPLGFDDDVAFCRYLTTEIGVAAIPPSAFYSDEHKSLGQAYARFAFCKKQETLERAAERLMRLKKQ
;
A
#
# COMPACT_ATOMS: atom_id res chain seq x y z
N MET A 1 -20.86 0.16 37.22
CA MET A 1 -21.36 0.20 35.83
C MET A 1 -20.14 0.18 34.93
N SER A 2 -20.02 -0.82 34.06
CA SER A 2 -18.97 -0.84 33.04
C SER A 2 -19.53 -0.20 31.77
N PHE A 3 -18.81 0.75 31.20
CA PHE A 3 -19.15 1.28 29.86
C PHE A 3 -18.66 0.30 28.79
N SER A 4 -19.49 0.05 27.78
CA SER A 4 -19.12 -0.72 26.59
C SER A 4 -18.76 0.21 25.45
N VAL A 5 -17.80 -0.19 24.61
CA VAL A 5 -17.53 0.51 23.34
C VAL A 5 -18.69 0.32 22.36
N ALA A 6 -18.79 1.21 21.36
CA ALA A 6 -19.82 1.08 20.33
C ALA A 6 -19.67 -0.24 19.57
N SER A 7 -20.79 -0.90 19.25
CA SER A 7 -20.82 -2.23 18.61
C SER A 7 -19.97 -2.30 17.34
N ARG A 8 -19.98 -1.24 16.52
CA ARG A 8 -19.21 -1.17 15.26
C ARG A 8 -17.69 -1.19 15.42
N VAL A 9 -17.16 -0.94 16.63
CA VAL A 9 -15.71 -0.98 16.92
C VAL A 9 -15.34 -2.06 17.93
N SER A 10 -16.31 -2.80 18.47
CA SER A 10 -16.10 -3.81 19.51
C SER A 10 -15.28 -5.03 19.02
N TYR A 11 -15.21 -5.24 17.71
CA TYR A 11 -14.48 -6.33 17.07
C TYR A 11 -13.02 -6.00 16.81
N PHE A 12 -12.62 -4.72 16.90
CA PHE A 12 -11.25 -4.32 16.61
C PHE A 12 -10.40 -4.48 17.85
N GLY A 13 -9.42 -5.39 17.78
CA GLY A 13 -8.43 -5.62 18.83
C GLY A 13 -7.16 -4.79 18.63
N THR A 14 -6.12 -5.14 19.40
CA THR A 14 -4.76 -4.63 19.13
C THR A 14 -4.30 -5.10 17.77
N THR A 15 -3.77 -4.18 16.96
CA THR A 15 -3.30 -4.55 15.63
C THR A 15 -2.06 -5.44 15.70
N ILE A 16 -1.90 -6.35 14.75
CA ILE A 16 -0.71 -7.19 14.65
C ILE A 16 0.58 -6.35 14.57
N PHE A 17 0.51 -5.16 13.96
CA PHE A 17 1.63 -4.23 13.91
C PHE A 17 2.07 -3.76 15.29
N ALA A 18 1.13 -3.43 16.17
CA ALA A 18 1.44 -3.01 17.55
C ALA A 18 2.01 -4.18 18.35
N GLU A 19 1.44 -5.38 18.25
CA GLU A 19 1.93 -6.59 18.92
C GLU A 19 3.38 -6.92 18.53
N MET A 20 3.64 -7.02 17.21
CA MET A 20 4.97 -7.37 16.71
C MET A 20 6.01 -6.29 17.00
N THR A 21 5.61 -5.00 16.99
CA THR A 21 6.51 -3.91 17.39
C THR A 21 6.87 -3.98 18.86
N GLN A 22 5.89 -4.23 19.73
CA GLN A 22 6.14 -4.39 21.17
C GLN A 22 7.07 -5.58 21.44
N LEU A 23 6.83 -6.71 20.79
CA LEU A 23 7.67 -7.88 20.89
C LEU A 23 9.11 -7.60 20.41
N ALA A 24 9.26 -6.90 19.30
CA ALA A 24 10.57 -6.50 18.76
C ALA A 24 11.35 -5.61 19.75
N ILE A 25 10.68 -4.67 20.41
CA ILE A 25 11.30 -3.80 21.44
C ILE A 25 11.73 -4.64 22.64
N GLN A 26 10.86 -5.53 23.17
CA GLN A 26 11.14 -6.37 24.32
C GLN A 26 12.34 -7.28 24.12
N HIS A 27 12.55 -7.79 22.91
CA HIS A 27 13.63 -8.72 22.55
C HIS A 27 14.82 -8.06 21.84
N ASN A 28 14.84 -6.72 21.74
CA ASN A 28 15.88 -5.99 20.97
C ASN A 28 16.07 -6.56 19.57
N ALA A 29 14.95 -6.95 18.93
CA ALA A 29 14.96 -7.50 17.59
C ALA A 29 15.06 -6.39 16.53
N ILE A 30 15.72 -6.69 15.41
CA ILE A 30 15.76 -5.80 14.24
C ILE A 30 14.37 -5.81 13.60
N ASN A 31 13.74 -4.65 13.53
CA ASN A 31 12.35 -4.54 13.12
C ASN A 31 12.21 -4.44 11.60
N LEU A 32 11.99 -5.57 10.92
CA LEU A 32 11.57 -5.66 9.53
C LEU A 32 10.05 -5.88 9.39
N SER A 33 9.28 -5.75 10.48
CA SER A 33 7.83 -5.88 10.46
C SER A 33 7.13 -4.62 9.96
N GLN A 34 7.69 -3.44 10.27
CA GLN A 34 7.06 -2.14 10.02
C GLN A 34 7.41 -1.56 8.65
N GLY A 35 6.36 -1.14 7.92
CA GLY A 35 6.46 -0.51 6.62
C GLY A 35 6.69 1.01 6.70
N PHE A 36 7.71 1.43 7.46
CA PHE A 36 8.23 2.80 7.43
C PHE A 36 9.76 2.80 7.47
N PRO A 37 10.39 3.75 6.76
CA PRO A 37 11.84 3.87 6.73
C PRO A 37 12.44 4.18 8.10
N ASP A 38 13.67 3.69 8.34
CA ASP A 38 14.54 4.07 9.46
C ASP A 38 15.60 5.11 9.04
N PHE A 39 15.38 5.75 7.90
CA PHE A 39 16.15 6.85 7.35
C PHE A 39 15.24 8.04 7.04
N ASP A 40 15.85 9.21 6.96
CA ASP A 40 15.15 10.46 6.65
C ASP A 40 14.80 10.57 5.16
N GLY A 41 13.74 11.31 4.88
CA GLY A 41 13.43 11.81 3.56
C GLY A 41 14.37 12.97 3.13
N PRO A 42 14.18 13.54 1.92
CA PRO A 42 15.03 14.59 1.36
C PRO A 42 15.16 15.80 2.29
N SER A 43 16.42 16.28 2.47
CA SER A 43 16.71 17.43 3.33
C SER A 43 15.98 18.70 2.89
N ASP A 44 15.86 18.92 1.59
CA ASP A 44 15.24 20.11 1.01
C ASP A 44 13.72 20.15 1.26
N VAL A 45 13.09 18.99 1.29
CA VAL A 45 11.66 18.87 1.69
C VAL A 45 11.49 19.21 3.16
N LYS A 46 12.42 18.81 4.05
CA LYS A 46 12.43 19.23 5.45
C LYS A 46 12.64 20.74 5.57
N ALA A 47 13.59 21.29 4.81
CA ALA A 47 13.85 22.72 4.79
C ALA A 47 12.62 23.53 4.34
N ALA A 48 11.86 23.04 3.35
CA ALA A 48 10.61 23.64 2.90
C ALA A 48 9.55 23.66 4.02
N ALA A 49 9.44 22.60 4.83
CA ALA A 49 8.54 22.59 5.99
C ALA A 49 8.94 23.63 7.05
N ILE A 50 10.24 23.72 7.36
CA ILE A 50 10.78 24.69 8.32
C ILE A 50 10.52 26.12 7.83
N ALA A 51 10.84 26.41 6.57
CA ALA A 51 10.59 27.70 5.95
C ALA A 51 9.12 28.12 6.00
N ALA A 52 8.20 27.18 5.79
CA ALA A 52 6.76 27.45 5.89
C ALA A 52 6.33 27.81 7.33
N VAL A 53 6.88 27.12 8.34
CA VAL A 53 6.65 27.44 9.76
C VAL A 53 7.17 28.83 10.07
N GLU A 54 8.39 29.17 9.66
CA GLU A 54 9.05 30.47 9.89
C GLU A 54 8.34 31.62 9.14
N ALA A 55 7.81 31.34 7.95
CA ALA A 55 7.01 32.28 7.17
C ALA A 55 5.59 32.52 7.73
N GLY A 56 5.27 31.92 8.88
CA GLY A 56 3.97 32.13 9.54
C GLY A 56 2.81 31.34 8.94
N GLN A 57 3.06 30.31 8.11
CA GLN A 57 2.01 29.45 7.55
C GLN A 57 1.49 28.46 8.62
N ASN A 58 1.03 28.97 9.75
CA ASN A 58 0.70 28.19 10.95
C ASN A 58 -0.81 28.18 11.26
N GLN A 59 -1.63 28.80 10.41
CA GLN A 59 -3.09 28.79 10.54
C GLN A 59 -3.72 27.68 9.71
N TYR A 60 -5.01 27.45 9.92
CA TYR A 60 -5.75 26.44 9.17
C TYR A 60 -5.63 26.60 7.65
N ALA A 61 -5.31 25.52 6.98
CA ALA A 61 -5.45 25.44 5.53
C ALA A 61 -6.93 25.45 5.13
N PRO A 62 -7.27 25.83 3.88
CA PRO A 62 -8.59 25.53 3.33
C PRO A 62 -8.94 24.05 3.50
N PRO A 63 -10.20 23.68 3.81
CA PRO A 63 -10.56 22.28 4.08
C PRO A 63 -10.20 21.30 2.98
N ASN A 64 -10.24 21.72 1.70
CA ASN A 64 -9.83 20.89 0.57
C ASN A 64 -8.31 20.88 0.30
N GLY A 65 -7.53 21.58 1.11
CA GLY A 65 -6.08 21.70 1.01
C GLY A 65 -5.59 23.02 0.42
N GLN A 66 -4.32 23.35 0.67
CA GLN A 66 -3.66 24.52 0.14
C GLN A 66 -3.69 24.50 -1.40
N PRO A 67 -3.98 25.65 -2.06
CA PRO A 67 -4.04 25.72 -3.51
C PRO A 67 -2.74 25.28 -4.19
N ASP A 68 -1.57 25.63 -3.60
CA ASP A 68 -0.27 25.24 -4.15
C ASP A 68 -0.07 23.73 -4.16
N LEU A 69 -0.44 23.05 -3.09
CA LEU A 69 -0.36 21.57 -3.04
C LEU A 69 -1.35 20.95 -4.04
N ARG A 70 -2.58 21.43 -4.12
CA ARG A 70 -3.55 20.90 -5.07
C ARG A 70 -3.10 21.06 -6.52
N ARG A 71 -2.48 22.21 -6.85
CA ARG A 71 -1.84 22.42 -8.18
C ARG A 71 -0.67 21.46 -8.39
N ALA A 72 0.19 21.29 -7.37
CA ALA A 72 1.32 20.34 -7.47
C ALA A 72 0.84 18.90 -7.71
N ILE A 73 -0.23 18.46 -7.03
CA ILE A 73 -0.85 17.15 -7.26
C ILE A 73 -1.38 17.02 -8.70
N ALA A 74 -2.06 18.06 -9.23
CA ALA A 74 -2.57 18.05 -10.60
C ALA A 74 -1.42 18.00 -11.62
N VAL A 75 -0.36 18.78 -11.42
CA VAL A 75 0.85 18.74 -12.27
C VAL A 75 1.53 17.35 -12.21
N HIS A 76 1.63 16.76 -11.03
CA HIS A 76 2.18 15.42 -10.84
C HIS A 76 1.35 14.35 -11.59
N ALA A 77 0.02 14.41 -11.49
CA ALA A 77 -0.87 13.50 -12.21
C ALA A 77 -0.71 13.63 -13.73
N GLN A 78 -0.57 14.87 -14.23
CA GLN A 78 -0.32 15.10 -15.66
C GLN A 78 1.07 14.61 -16.08
N ARG A 79 2.12 14.87 -15.27
CA ARG A 79 3.52 14.53 -15.58
C ARG A 79 3.74 13.02 -15.69
N PHE A 80 3.27 12.25 -14.71
CA PHE A 80 3.56 10.82 -14.64
C PHE A 80 2.52 9.93 -15.32
N TYR A 81 1.29 10.42 -15.42
CA TYR A 81 0.16 9.60 -15.89
C TYR A 81 -0.61 10.22 -17.06
N GLY A 82 -0.24 11.41 -17.53
CA GLY A 82 -1.02 12.09 -18.58
C GLY A 82 -2.46 12.43 -18.18
N GLN A 83 -2.76 12.34 -16.85
CA GLN A 83 -4.10 12.56 -16.33
C GLN A 83 -4.33 14.06 -16.05
N ALA A 84 -5.20 14.69 -16.83
CA ALA A 84 -5.66 16.05 -16.56
C ALA A 84 -6.63 16.07 -15.38
N VAL A 85 -6.31 16.84 -14.34
CA VAL A 85 -7.09 16.92 -13.08
C VAL A 85 -7.35 18.39 -12.76
N ASN A 86 -8.60 18.73 -12.45
CA ASN A 86 -8.95 20.05 -11.96
C ASN A 86 -8.61 20.18 -10.46
N SER A 87 -7.61 21.00 -10.15
CA SER A 87 -7.12 21.18 -8.79
C SER A 87 -8.17 21.70 -7.80
N ASP A 88 -9.20 22.40 -8.28
CA ASP A 88 -10.21 23.02 -7.42
C ASP A 88 -11.40 22.11 -7.13
N THR A 89 -11.78 21.25 -8.09
CA THR A 89 -13.00 20.45 -8.01
C THR A 89 -12.76 18.97 -7.77
N GLU A 90 -11.55 18.44 -8.07
CA GLU A 90 -11.27 17.01 -8.11
C GLU A 90 -10.23 16.54 -7.09
N ILE A 91 -9.59 17.46 -6.34
CA ILE A 91 -8.55 17.10 -5.36
C ILE A 91 -9.00 17.47 -3.95
N THR A 92 -8.80 16.56 -3.01
CA THR A 92 -8.95 16.78 -1.57
C THR A 92 -7.68 16.33 -0.86
N VAL A 93 -7.04 17.25 -0.14
CA VAL A 93 -5.88 16.95 0.72
C VAL A 93 -6.37 16.45 2.06
N THR A 94 -5.75 15.39 2.56
CA THR A 94 -6.16 14.68 3.78
C THR A 94 -4.99 14.45 4.73
N SER A 95 -5.27 14.05 5.97
CA SER A 95 -4.26 13.65 6.95
C SER A 95 -3.72 12.24 6.66
N GLY A 96 -2.98 12.13 5.54
CA GLY A 96 -2.47 10.90 4.96
C GLY A 96 -3.54 10.11 4.21
N ALA A 97 -3.09 9.08 3.48
CA ALA A 97 -3.97 8.19 2.73
C ALA A 97 -4.98 7.46 3.62
N THR A 98 -4.65 7.18 4.88
CA THR A 98 -5.55 6.52 5.83
C THR A 98 -6.85 7.33 6.03
N GLU A 99 -6.74 8.66 6.15
CA GLU A 99 -7.93 9.51 6.22
C GLU A 99 -8.65 9.58 4.87
N ALA A 100 -7.92 9.65 3.75
CA ALA A 100 -8.52 9.66 2.42
C ALA A 100 -9.39 8.41 2.18
N LEU A 101 -8.89 7.23 2.58
CA LEU A 101 -9.61 5.95 2.54
C LEU A 101 -10.87 6.01 3.40
N PHE A 102 -10.73 6.39 4.66
CA PHE A 102 -11.85 6.50 5.58
C PHE A 102 -12.90 7.51 5.09
N ALA A 103 -12.46 8.66 4.58
CA ALA A 103 -13.35 9.70 4.04
C ALA A 103 -14.06 9.23 2.76
N ALA A 104 -13.37 8.52 1.87
CA ALA A 104 -13.97 7.96 0.67
C ALA A 104 -15.01 6.89 1.00
N VAL A 105 -14.65 5.92 1.85
CA VAL A 105 -15.57 4.86 2.25
C VAL A 105 -16.77 5.45 2.99
N THR A 106 -16.57 6.28 4.01
CA THR A 106 -17.65 6.85 4.80
C THR A 106 -18.55 7.81 4.01
N GLY A 107 -17.94 8.55 3.04
CA GLY A 107 -18.67 9.53 2.23
C GLY A 107 -19.44 8.93 1.05
N LEU A 108 -19.11 7.70 0.62
CA LEU A 108 -19.66 7.09 -0.59
C LEU A 108 -20.43 5.78 -0.36
N ILE A 109 -20.30 5.17 0.82
CA ILE A 109 -20.93 3.91 1.21
C ILE A 109 -22.04 4.17 2.20
N ASN A 110 -23.22 3.60 1.95
CA ASN A 110 -24.34 3.59 2.88
C ASN A 110 -24.42 2.26 3.63
N PRO A 111 -25.06 2.22 4.79
CA PRO A 111 -25.31 0.96 5.50
C PRO A 111 -25.97 -0.09 4.59
N GLY A 112 -25.44 -1.31 4.63
CA GLY A 112 -25.88 -2.45 3.81
C GLY A 112 -25.31 -2.51 2.38
N HIS A 113 -24.58 -1.48 1.91
CA HIS A 113 -23.82 -1.58 0.68
C HIS A 113 -22.66 -2.58 0.86
N GLU A 114 -22.34 -3.31 -0.20
CA GLU A 114 -21.22 -4.23 -0.24
C GLU A 114 -19.98 -3.58 -0.88
N VAL A 115 -18.81 -3.88 -0.31
CA VAL A 115 -17.53 -3.41 -0.81
C VAL A 115 -16.62 -4.60 -1.07
N VAL A 116 -16.17 -4.75 -2.33
CA VAL A 116 -15.23 -5.80 -2.71
C VAL A 116 -13.82 -5.41 -2.27
N ILE A 117 -13.12 -6.31 -1.60
CA ILE A 117 -11.76 -6.12 -1.06
C ILE A 117 -10.92 -7.34 -1.44
N PHE A 118 -9.76 -7.09 -2.06
CA PHE A 118 -8.78 -8.17 -2.29
C PHE A 118 -8.07 -8.55 -1.00
N GLU A 119 -7.80 -9.83 -0.83
CA GLU A 119 -7.01 -10.38 0.27
C GLU A 119 -5.67 -10.94 -0.26
N PRO A 120 -4.59 -10.74 0.51
CA PRO A 120 -4.46 -10.04 1.79
C PRO A 120 -4.70 -8.55 1.66
N PHE A 121 -5.33 -7.91 2.65
CA PHE A 121 -5.65 -6.49 2.61
C PHE A 121 -4.78 -5.66 3.56
N TYR A 122 -4.68 -4.36 3.32
CA TYR A 122 -4.19 -3.42 4.32
C TYR A 122 -5.24 -3.30 5.43
N ASP A 123 -4.80 -3.34 6.67
CA ASP A 123 -5.64 -3.49 7.88
C ASP A 123 -6.70 -2.42 8.10
N SER A 124 -6.62 -1.27 7.44
CA SER A 124 -7.63 -0.20 7.51
C SER A 124 -8.89 -0.47 6.68
N TYR A 125 -8.81 -1.23 5.58
CA TYR A 125 -9.93 -1.33 4.63
C TYR A 125 -11.19 -1.93 5.23
N VAL A 126 -11.05 -3.03 5.95
CA VAL A 126 -12.21 -3.72 6.58
C VAL A 126 -12.83 -2.88 7.69
N PRO A 127 -12.04 -2.30 8.63
CA PRO A 127 -12.57 -1.35 9.60
C PRO A 127 -13.31 -0.16 8.99
N ASP A 128 -12.78 0.45 7.93
CA ASP A 128 -13.41 1.60 7.27
C ASP A 128 -14.79 1.22 6.73
N VAL A 129 -14.91 0.07 6.07
CA VAL A 129 -16.18 -0.45 5.52
C VAL A 129 -17.18 -0.74 6.64
N ILE A 130 -16.76 -1.43 7.72
CA ILE A 130 -17.64 -1.76 8.85
C ILE A 130 -18.09 -0.49 9.57
N MET A 131 -17.21 0.48 9.80
CA MET A 131 -17.56 1.74 10.45
C MET A 131 -18.54 2.58 9.62
N ALA A 132 -18.50 2.46 8.29
CA ALA A 132 -19.51 3.06 7.40
C ALA A 132 -20.85 2.29 7.38
N GLY A 133 -20.93 1.12 8.05
CA GLY A 133 -22.10 0.23 8.01
C GLY A 133 -22.18 -0.62 6.75
N GLY A 134 -21.12 -0.65 5.94
CA GLY A 134 -20.98 -1.49 4.77
C GLY A 134 -20.64 -2.95 5.11
N VAL A 135 -20.70 -3.81 4.12
CA VAL A 135 -20.41 -5.25 4.22
C VAL A 135 -19.22 -5.58 3.32
N PRO A 136 -18.08 -6.00 3.88
CA PRO A 136 -16.95 -6.42 3.05
C PRO A 136 -17.26 -7.72 2.31
N ARG A 137 -16.80 -7.82 1.05
CA ARG A 137 -16.80 -9.01 0.20
C ARG A 137 -15.38 -9.31 -0.22
N PHE A 138 -14.89 -10.47 0.16
CA PHE A 138 -13.48 -10.81 -0.02
C PHE A 138 -13.22 -11.58 -1.31
N VAL A 139 -12.12 -11.23 -1.98
CA VAL A 139 -11.61 -11.95 -3.14
C VAL A 139 -10.11 -12.21 -2.90
N PRO A 140 -9.70 -13.46 -2.69
CA PRO A 140 -8.31 -13.76 -2.35
C PRO A 140 -7.40 -13.71 -3.56
N LEU A 141 -6.25 -13.07 -3.39
CA LEU A 141 -5.08 -13.28 -4.23
C LEU A 141 -4.40 -14.58 -3.80
N ARG A 142 -4.19 -15.47 -4.75
CA ARG A 142 -3.53 -16.75 -4.49
C ARG A 142 -2.11 -16.77 -5.07
N PRO A 143 -1.15 -17.35 -4.33
CA PRO A 143 0.18 -17.54 -4.85
C PRO A 143 0.16 -18.65 -5.92
N VAL A 144 0.66 -18.37 -7.10
CA VAL A 144 0.85 -19.36 -8.17
C VAL A 144 2.31 -19.43 -8.54
N LYS A 145 2.83 -20.66 -8.76
CA LYS A 145 4.18 -20.82 -9.28
C LYS A 145 4.20 -20.34 -10.74
N HIS A 146 5.08 -19.43 -11.03
CA HIS A 146 5.24 -18.90 -12.37
C HIS A 146 5.98 -19.92 -13.24
N ALA A 147 5.31 -20.48 -14.24
CA ALA A 147 6.00 -21.05 -15.38
C ALA A 147 6.41 -19.87 -16.26
N LEU A 148 7.71 -19.56 -16.30
CA LEU A 148 8.39 -18.50 -17.05
C LEU A 148 7.43 -17.58 -17.86
N ARG A 149 7.12 -16.42 -17.31
CA ARG A 149 6.38 -15.40 -18.06
C ARG A 149 7.31 -14.89 -19.15
N GLU A 150 7.10 -15.34 -20.40
CA GLU A 150 7.65 -14.63 -21.55
C GLU A 150 7.05 -13.22 -21.51
N ARG A 151 7.83 -12.27 -21.01
CA ARG A 151 7.49 -10.85 -21.06
C ARG A 151 7.67 -10.39 -22.50
N SER A 152 6.68 -10.66 -23.35
CA SER A 152 6.58 -10.05 -24.65
C SER A 152 6.14 -8.60 -24.47
N VAL A 153 7.09 -7.72 -24.24
CA VAL A 153 6.92 -6.31 -24.52
C VAL A 153 7.18 -6.16 -26.02
N GLU A 154 6.15 -6.00 -26.82
CA GLU A 154 6.30 -5.63 -28.23
C GLU A 154 7.15 -4.35 -28.30
N GLY A 155 8.37 -4.45 -28.82
CA GLY A 155 9.25 -3.33 -29.12
C GLY A 155 10.50 -3.13 -28.26
N ALA A 156 10.72 -3.90 -27.20
CA ALA A 156 11.98 -3.84 -26.43
C ALA A 156 12.84 -5.07 -26.73
N GLN A 157 14.10 -4.85 -27.16
CA GLN A 157 15.09 -5.92 -27.27
C GLN A 157 15.29 -6.57 -25.89
N PRO A 158 15.39 -7.92 -25.79
CA PRO A 158 15.62 -8.59 -24.53
C PRO A 158 17.00 -8.20 -24.00
N VAL A 159 17.05 -7.44 -22.90
CA VAL A 159 18.25 -7.33 -22.09
C VAL A 159 18.31 -8.66 -21.31
N LEU A 160 19.08 -9.59 -21.83
CA LEU A 160 19.47 -10.80 -21.13
C LEU A 160 20.34 -10.36 -19.92
N SER A 161 19.73 -10.17 -18.77
CA SER A 161 20.46 -10.35 -17.53
C SER A 161 20.50 -11.86 -17.27
N ASP A 162 21.69 -12.44 -17.35
CA ASP A 162 21.97 -13.82 -16.98
C ASP A 162 21.85 -14.01 -15.45
N SER A 163 20.64 -13.80 -14.92
CA SER A 163 20.23 -14.39 -13.65
C SER A 163 19.23 -15.46 -14.01
N GLU A 164 19.59 -16.72 -13.86
CA GLU A 164 18.70 -17.88 -13.96
C GLU A 164 17.42 -17.53 -13.19
N GLY A 165 16.34 -17.19 -13.94
CA GLY A 165 15.03 -16.92 -13.38
C GLY A 165 14.62 -18.17 -12.61
N SER A 166 14.60 -18.06 -11.28
CA SER A 166 14.27 -19.15 -10.39
C SER A 166 12.96 -19.78 -10.86
N LYS A 167 12.97 -21.09 -11.13
CA LYS A 167 11.78 -21.90 -11.46
C LYS A 167 10.69 -21.86 -10.37
N ASP A 168 10.94 -21.14 -9.28
CA ASP A 168 10.10 -20.99 -8.09
C ASP A 168 9.56 -19.57 -7.89
N ALA A 169 9.55 -18.72 -8.91
CA ALA A 169 8.93 -17.40 -8.81
C ALA A 169 7.43 -17.56 -8.50
N ILE A 170 6.96 -16.83 -7.49
CA ILE A 170 5.56 -16.83 -7.04
C ILE A 170 4.92 -15.52 -7.48
N ASP A 171 3.85 -15.63 -8.27
CA ASP A 171 2.94 -14.53 -8.58
C ASP A 171 1.68 -14.60 -7.70
N TRP A 172 1.10 -13.45 -7.41
CA TRP A 172 -0.17 -13.34 -6.70
C TRP A 172 -1.28 -12.99 -7.69
N VAL A 173 -2.26 -13.87 -7.83
CA VAL A 173 -3.35 -13.70 -8.81
C VAL A 173 -4.71 -13.87 -8.16
N PHE A 174 -5.72 -13.17 -8.66
CA PHE A 174 -7.13 -13.45 -8.35
C PHE A 174 -7.74 -14.32 -9.43
N ASP A 175 -8.79 -15.05 -9.07
CA ASP A 175 -9.63 -15.75 -10.01
C ASP A 175 -10.69 -14.77 -10.57
N PRO A 176 -10.75 -14.56 -11.91
CA PRO A 176 -11.73 -13.66 -12.51
C PRO A 176 -13.19 -14.05 -12.27
N ASP A 177 -13.48 -15.34 -12.15
CA ASP A 177 -14.85 -15.83 -11.90
C ASP A 177 -15.24 -15.58 -10.43
N GLU A 178 -14.33 -15.81 -9.48
CA GLU A 178 -14.55 -15.41 -8.07
C GLU A 178 -14.74 -13.89 -7.94
N LEU A 179 -13.91 -13.12 -8.63
CA LEU A 179 -14.08 -11.67 -8.64
C LEU A 179 -15.43 -11.27 -9.20
N ALA A 180 -15.86 -11.85 -10.33
CA ALA A 180 -17.16 -11.56 -10.92
C ALA A 180 -18.33 -11.96 -10.01
N ALA A 181 -18.21 -13.08 -9.29
CA ALA A 181 -19.21 -13.56 -8.35
C ALA A 181 -19.35 -12.66 -7.09
N ALA A 182 -18.32 -11.89 -6.76
CA ALA A 182 -18.37 -10.94 -5.66
C ALA A 182 -19.21 -9.68 -5.95
N PHE A 183 -19.57 -9.44 -7.23
CA PHE A 183 -20.36 -8.29 -7.64
C PHE A 183 -21.87 -8.63 -7.74
N ASN A 184 -22.70 -7.76 -7.20
CA ASN A 184 -24.16 -7.87 -7.26
C ASN A 184 -24.80 -6.47 -7.10
N ASN A 185 -26.14 -6.41 -7.05
CA ASN A 185 -26.89 -5.15 -6.97
C ASN A 185 -26.64 -4.32 -5.67
N ARG A 186 -26.01 -4.90 -4.65
CA ARG A 186 -25.62 -4.18 -3.43
C ARG A 186 -24.16 -3.72 -3.45
N THR A 187 -23.37 -4.19 -4.41
CA THR A 187 -21.97 -3.80 -4.54
C THR A 187 -21.88 -2.33 -4.91
N ARG A 188 -21.31 -1.53 -4.03
CA ARG A 188 -21.18 -0.08 -4.22
C ARG A 188 -19.76 0.32 -4.58
N ALA A 189 -18.76 -0.36 -4.03
CA ALA A 189 -17.37 -0.06 -4.30
C ALA A 189 -16.50 -1.32 -4.35
N ILE A 190 -15.34 -1.19 -4.97
CA ILE A 190 -14.20 -2.10 -4.86
C ILE A 190 -12.99 -1.30 -4.39
N ILE A 191 -12.20 -1.85 -3.47
CA ILE A 191 -10.91 -1.29 -3.05
C ILE A 191 -9.80 -2.05 -3.77
N VAL A 192 -8.97 -1.32 -4.51
CA VAL A 192 -7.82 -1.86 -5.25
C VAL A 192 -6.56 -1.18 -4.73
N ASN A 193 -5.60 -1.94 -4.21
CA ASN A 193 -4.30 -1.42 -3.80
C ASN A 193 -3.24 -1.84 -4.82
N THR A 194 -2.64 -0.88 -5.52
CA THR A 194 -1.63 -1.14 -6.53
C THR A 194 -0.60 -0.02 -6.58
N PRO A 195 0.69 -0.32 -6.39
CA PRO A 195 1.31 -1.59 -5.97
C PRO A 195 0.77 -2.12 -4.63
N HIS A 196 0.65 -3.42 -4.51
CA HIS A 196 -0.15 -4.08 -3.46
C HIS A 196 0.65 -4.39 -2.18
N ASN A 197 0.20 -3.89 -1.05
CA ASN A 197 0.66 -4.31 0.28
C ASN A 197 -0.28 -5.40 0.80
N PRO A 198 0.21 -6.62 1.14
CA PRO A 198 1.61 -6.95 1.43
C PRO A 198 2.37 -7.69 0.32
N THR A 199 1.75 -8.06 -0.79
CA THR A 199 2.33 -9.03 -1.74
C THR A 199 3.40 -8.46 -2.66
N GLY A 200 3.46 -7.13 -2.82
CA GLY A 200 4.34 -6.47 -3.78
C GLY A 200 3.88 -6.60 -5.24
N LYS A 201 2.67 -7.17 -5.47
CA LYS A 201 2.08 -7.26 -6.80
C LYS A 201 1.82 -5.87 -7.38
N VAL A 202 2.15 -5.69 -8.65
CA VAL A 202 1.63 -4.60 -9.47
C VAL A 202 0.62 -5.20 -10.44
N TYR A 203 -0.62 -4.74 -10.38
CA TYR A 203 -1.66 -5.27 -11.27
C TYR A 203 -1.33 -4.96 -12.72
N SER A 204 -1.42 -5.98 -13.57
CA SER A 204 -1.27 -5.82 -15.01
C SER A 204 -2.45 -5.04 -15.61
N GLN A 205 -2.25 -4.46 -16.79
CA GLN A 205 -3.32 -3.76 -17.51
C GLN A 205 -4.53 -4.67 -17.73
N ALA A 206 -4.33 -5.94 -18.11
CA ALA A 206 -5.41 -6.89 -18.33
C ALA A 206 -6.22 -7.21 -17.06
N GLU A 207 -5.56 -7.29 -15.89
CA GLU A 207 -6.24 -7.45 -14.61
C GLU A 207 -7.05 -6.21 -14.24
N LEU A 208 -6.49 -5.02 -14.46
CA LEU A 208 -7.19 -3.76 -14.24
C LEU A 208 -8.36 -3.58 -15.22
N GLU A 209 -8.24 -3.99 -16.47
CA GLU A 209 -9.33 -4.00 -17.46
C GLU A 209 -10.47 -4.95 -17.04
N THR A 210 -10.15 -6.11 -16.46
CA THR A 210 -11.14 -7.03 -15.89
C THR A 210 -11.91 -6.35 -14.74
N ILE A 211 -11.21 -5.69 -13.81
CA ILE A 211 -11.81 -4.94 -12.72
C ILE A 211 -12.67 -3.79 -13.27
N ALA A 212 -12.16 -3.03 -14.24
CA ALA A 212 -12.86 -1.91 -14.86
C ALA A 212 -14.16 -2.35 -15.55
N GLY A 213 -14.14 -3.47 -16.27
CA GLY A 213 -15.32 -4.06 -16.91
C GLY A 213 -16.43 -4.40 -15.91
N LEU A 214 -16.07 -4.95 -14.74
CA LEU A 214 -17.03 -5.23 -13.67
C LEU A 214 -17.55 -3.95 -13.04
N CYS A 215 -16.69 -2.95 -12.77
CA CYS A 215 -17.11 -1.66 -12.25
C CYS A 215 -18.11 -0.95 -13.18
N GLN A 216 -17.88 -1.00 -14.48
CA GLN A 216 -18.78 -0.41 -15.47
C GLN A 216 -20.11 -1.18 -15.54
N ARG A 217 -20.05 -2.51 -15.61
CA ARG A 217 -21.23 -3.39 -15.70
C ARG A 217 -22.19 -3.18 -14.53
N TRP A 218 -21.66 -3.03 -13.32
CA TRP A 218 -22.44 -2.97 -12.09
C TRP A 218 -22.58 -1.54 -11.54
N ASN A 219 -22.04 -0.53 -12.24
CA ASN A 219 -21.99 0.87 -11.81
C ASN A 219 -21.36 1.04 -10.41
N VAL A 220 -20.20 0.42 -10.22
CA VAL A 220 -19.45 0.36 -8.96
C VAL A 220 -18.33 1.40 -8.96
N ILE A 221 -18.07 2.02 -7.81
CA ILE A 221 -16.97 2.96 -7.57
C ILE A 221 -15.68 2.15 -7.32
N ALA A 222 -14.58 2.56 -7.94
CA ALA A 222 -13.26 2.06 -7.59
C ALA A 222 -12.57 3.02 -6.62
N ILE A 223 -12.12 2.53 -5.46
CA ILE A 223 -11.23 3.24 -4.53
C ILE A 223 -9.84 2.64 -4.75
N SER A 224 -8.98 3.37 -5.46
CA SER A 224 -7.64 2.93 -5.84
C SER A 224 -6.61 3.51 -4.88
N ASP A 225 -6.05 2.67 -4.02
CA ASP A 225 -4.96 3.04 -3.12
C ASP A 225 -3.62 2.84 -3.84
N GLU A 226 -3.01 3.95 -4.23
CA GLU A 226 -1.82 4.02 -5.06
C GLU A 226 -0.62 4.63 -4.31
N VAL A 227 -0.57 4.52 -2.97
CA VAL A 227 0.50 5.12 -2.15
C VAL A 227 1.92 4.65 -2.50
N TYR A 228 2.06 3.54 -3.21
CA TYR A 228 3.34 3.00 -3.69
C TYR A 228 3.60 3.25 -5.17
N GLU A 229 2.88 4.15 -5.82
CA GLU A 229 2.89 4.40 -7.27
C GLU A 229 4.30 4.62 -7.87
N HIS A 230 5.26 5.14 -7.10
CA HIS A 230 6.65 5.35 -7.50
C HIS A 230 7.63 4.28 -6.99
N ILE A 231 7.15 3.25 -6.31
CA ILE A 231 7.98 2.15 -5.81
C ILE A 231 7.64 0.90 -6.62
N VAL A 232 8.09 0.89 -7.87
CA VAL A 232 7.93 -0.20 -8.84
C VAL A 232 9.28 -0.55 -9.45
N PHE A 233 9.49 -1.81 -9.80
CA PHE A 233 10.80 -2.35 -10.14
C PHE A 233 10.82 -3.09 -11.48
N SER A 234 12.04 -3.33 -12.00
CA SER A 234 12.28 -4.28 -13.11
C SER A 234 11.50 -3.98 -14.39
N GLY A 235 11.30 -2.69 -14.72
CA GLY A 235 10.58 -2.28 -15.94
C GLY A 235 9.06 -2.49 -15.90
N VAL A 236 8.52 -2.85 -14.75
CA VAL A 236 7.06 -2.89 -14.54
C VAL A 236 6.54 -1.46 -14.49
N GLN A 237 5.43 -1.19 -15.15
CA GLN A 237 4.75 0.10 -15.10
C GLN A 237 3.54 0.03 -14.18
N HIS A 238 3.42 1.04 -13.32
CA HIS A 238 2.20 1.29 -12.59
C HIS A 238 1.15 1.92 -13.53
N VAL A 239 -0.01 1.29 -13.64
CA VAL A 239 -1.14 1.80 -14.42
C VAL A 239 -2.21 2.29 -13.44
N ARG A 240 -2.63 3.54 -13.58
CA ARG A 240 -3.75 4.08 -12.81
C ARG A 240 -5.08 3.53 -13.32
N LEU A 241 -5.88 3.01 -12.41
CA LEU A 241 -7.21 2.49 -12.76
C LEU A 241 -8.11 3.60 -13.37
N ALA A 242 -7.97 4.84 -12.90
CA ALA A 242 -8.70 6.00 -13.42
C ALA A 242 -8.42 6.32 -14.90
N GLN A 243 -7.31 5.82 -15.47
CA GLN A 243 -6.95 6.06 -16.89
C GLN A 243 -7.63 5.07 -17.85
N LEU A 244 -8.15 3.97 -17.34
CA LEU A 244 -8.84 3.00 -18.20
C LEU A 244 -10.16 3.58 -18.71
N PRO A 245 -10.59 3.22 -19.93
CA PRO A 245 -11.85 3.69 -20.48
C PRO A 245 -13.02 3.49 -19.51
N GLY A 246 -13.83 4.52 -19.30
CA GLY A 246 -15.00 4.47 -18.42
C GLY A 246 -14.69 4.40 -16.92
N MET A 247 -13.44 4.68 -16.50
CA MET A 247 -13.07 4.64 -15.08
C MET A 247 -12.81 6.02 -14.47
N ALA A 248 -12.53 7.05 -15.26
CA ALA A 248 -12.28 8.38 -14.75
C ALA A 248 -13.46 8.94 -13.93
N GLU A 249 -14.70 8.67 -14.37
CA GLU A 249 -15.92 9.17 -13.71
C GLU A 249 -16.35 8.37 -12.49
N ARG A 250 -15.64 7.27 -12.14
CA ARG A 250 -16.00 6.37 -11.04
C ARG A 250 -14.85 5.94 -10.15
N THR A 251 -13.67 6.55 -10.30
CA THR A 251 -12.49 6.19 -9.50
C THR A 251 -12.15 7.30 -8.51
N VAL A 252 -11.87 6.92 -7.27
CA VAL A 252 -11.18 7.71 -6.25
C VAL A 252 -9.76 7.20 -6.17
N THR A 253 -8.80 7.93 -6.73
CA THR A 253 -7.37 7.61 -6.64
C THR A 253 -6.80 8.25 -5.37
N ILE A 254 -6.18 7.45 -4.53
CA ILE A 254 -5.61 7.87 -3.24
C ILE A 254 -4.09 7.69 -3.27
N SER A 255 -3.35 8.71 -2.86
CA SER A 255 -1.92 8.64 -2.69
C SER A 255 -1.43 9.49 -1.50
N SER A 256 -0.13 9.49 -1.22
CA SER A 256 0.44 10.28 -0.13
C SER A 256 1.94 10.53 -0.32
N GLN A 257 2.43 11.60 0.30
CA GLN A 257 3.88 11.86 0.33
C GLN A 257 4.66 10.86 1.19
N GLY A 258 3.98 10.17 2.11
CA GLY A 258 4.64 9.39 3.16
C GLY A 258 5.52 8.24 2.65
N LYS A 259 5.13 7.61 1.54
CA LYS A 259 5.85 6.45 0.99
C LYS A 259 6.95 6.88 0.04
N THR A 260 6.63 7.70 -0.93
CA THR A 260 7.58 8.20 -1.95
C THR A 260 8.68 9.05 -1.33
N PHE A 261 8.35 9.89 -0.35
CA PHE A 261 9.33 10.83 0.23
C PHE A 261 9.79 10.46 1.63
N SER A 262 9.45 9.27 2.15
CA SER A 262 9.87 8.77 3.47
C SER A 262 9.43 9.63 4.66
N PHE A 263 8.31 10.36 4.54
CA PHE A 263 7.73 11.20 5.60
C PHE A 263 6.39 10.65 6.11
N THR A 264 6.37 9.37 6.50
CA THR A 264 5.13 8.68 6.92
C THR A 264 4.45 9.34 8.11
N GLY A 265 5.22 9.95 9.02
CA GLY A 265 4.73 10.65 10.22
C GLY A 265 4.13 12.03 9.95
N TRP A 266 4.37 12.64 8.78
CA TRP A 266 3.84 13.97 8.46
C TRP A 266 2.37 13.94 8.07
N LYS A 267 1.85 12.78 7.71
CA LYS A 267 0.43 12.55 7.46
C LYS A 267 -0.18 13.50 6.42
N ILE A 268 0.46 13.68 5.26
CA ILE A 268 -0.13 14.36 4.12
C ILE A 268 -0.41 13.33 3.03
N GLY A 269 -1.67 13.26 2.63
CA GLY A 269 -2.18 12.45 1.54
C GLY A 269 -3.26 13.22 0.78
N TRP A 270 -3.80 12.59 -0.26
CA TRP A 270 -4.83 13.20 -1.09
C TRP A 270 -5.71 12.14 -1.76
N ALA A 271 -6.90 12.57 -2.11
CA ALA A 271 -7.80 11.87 -3.02
C ALA A 271 -7.99 12.69 -4.29
N ILE A 272 -7.92 12.03 -5.45
CA ILE A 272 -8.29 12.58 -6.77
C ILE A 272 -9.54 11.83 -7.23
N ALA A 273 -10.60 12.55 -7.50
CA ALA A 273 -11.86 11.93 -7.92
C ALA A 273 -12.69 12.91 -8.76
N PRO A 274 -13.64 12.44 -9.59
CA PRO A 274 -14.57 13.32 -10.27
C PRO A 274 -15.40 14.12 -9.25
N PRO A 275 -15.97 15.27 -9.63
CA PRO A 275 -16.61 16.21 -8.70
C PRO A 275 -17.68 15.60 -7.80
N ASP A 276 -18.50 14.67 -8.32
CA ASP A 276 -19.57 14.03 -7.55
C ASP A 276 -19.02 13.14 -6.43
N LEU A 277 -17.94 12.39 -6.67
CA LEU A 277 -17.28 11.58 -5.66
C LEU A 277 -16.46 12.45 -4.69
N THR A 278 -15.78 13.49 -5.22
CA THR A 278 -15.07 14.48 -4.41
C THR A 278 -15.97 15.14 -3.39
N LEU A 279 -17.23 15.41 -3.72
CA LEU A 279 -18.19 15.99 -2.80
C LEU A 279 -18.40 15.09 -1.57
N GLY A 280 -18.53 13.78 -1.76
CA GLY A 280 -18.67 12.81 -0.65
C GLY A 280 -17.41 12.80 0.24
N VAL A 281 -16.23 12.72 -0.37
CA VAL A 281 -14.93 12.75 0.34
C VAL A 281 -14.79 14.03 1.16
N ARG A 282 -15.03 15.21 0.56
CA ARG A 282 -14.89 16.51 1.22
C ARG A 282 -15.86 16.70 2.38
N ARG A 283 -17.11 16.26 2.22
CA ARG A 283 -18.12 16.37 3.29
C ARG A 283 -17.73 15.55 4.52
N THR A 284 -17.12 14.39 4.30
CA THR A 284 -16.65 13.54 5.40
C THR A 284 -15.37 14.12 6.01
N HIS A 285 -14.36 14.46 5.20
CA HIS A 285 -13.11 15.06 5.62
C HIS A 285 -13.33 16.30 6.49
N GLN A 286 -14.27 17.17 6.11
CA GLN A 286 -14.57 18.39 6.87
C GLN A 286 -14.94 18.13 8.34
N PHE A 287 -15.53 16.99 8.68
CA PHE A 287 -15.95 16.66 10.04
C PHE A 287 -15.07 15.62 10.73
N ILE A 288 -14.04 15.09 10.06
CA ILE A 288 -13.03 14.23 10.67
C ILE A 288 -11.85 15.06 11.17
N THR A 289 -11.15 15.76 10.26
CA THR A 289 -9.95 16.54 10.57
C THR A 289 -10.08 18.00 10.21
N PHE A 290 -11.06 18.38 9.42
CA PHE A 290 -11.29 19.72 8.91
C PHE A 290 -10.24 20.18 7.91
N ALA A 291 -8.96 20.15 8.27
CA ALA A 291 -7.82 20.51 7.43
C ALA A 291 -6.55 19.81 7.94
N SER A 292 -5.64 19.50 7.00
CA SER A 292 -4.33 18.95 7.33
C SER A 292 -3.31 20.06 7.63
N SER A 293 -2.17 19.69 8.23
CA SER A 293 -1.09 20.62 8.63
C SER A 293 -0.61 21.50 7.48
N THR A 294 -0.78 22.81 7.61
CA THR A 294 -0.44 23.82 6.58
C THR A 294 1.04 23.79 6.21
N PRO A 295 2.01 23.81 7.15
CA PRO A 295 3.42 23.77 6.78
C PRO A 295 3.82 22.47 6.08
N MET A 296 3.24 21.35 6.49
CA MET A 296 3.52 20.05 5.83
C MET A 296 2.94 19.97 4.43
N GLN A 297 1.84 20.68 4.16
CA GLN A 297 1.29 20.81 2.81
C GLN A 297 2.22 21.63 1.89
N ALA A 298 2.84 22.70 2.39
CA ALA A 298 3.84 23.45 1.63
C ALA A 298 5.04 22.57 1.27
N ALA A 299 5.54 21.79 2.21
CA ALA A 299 6.61 20.83 1.96
C ALA A 299 6.22 19.72 0.99
N ALA A 300 4.97 19.24 1.05
CA ALA A 300 4.46 18.24 0.10
C ALA A 300 4.37 18.81 -1.33
N ALA A 301 3.98 20.07 -1.49
CA ALA A 301 3.99 20.75 -2.78
C ALA A 301 5.41 20.83 -3.37
N TYR A 302 6.40 21.17 -2.53
CA TYR A 302 7.81 21.15 -2.92
C TYR A 302 8.28 19.75 -3.32
N ALA A 303 7.94 18.73 -2.52
CA ALA A 303 8.35 17.35 -2.76
C ALA A 303 7.83 16.82 -4.11
N LEU A 304 6.57 17.09 -4.45
CA LEU A 304 5.97 16.69 -5.73
C LEU A 304 6.61 17.38 -6.95
N ALA A 305 7.28 18.52 -6.75
CA ALA A 305 7.98 19.25 -7.79
C ALA A 305 9.45 18.78 -7.99
N LEU A 306 9.95 17.82 -7.21
CA LEU A 306 11.27 17.23 -7.43
C LEU A 306 11.37 16.66 -8.86
N ASP A 307 12.61 16.61 -9.38
CA ASP A 307 12.89 16.17 -10.74
C ASP A 307 12.73 14.65 -10.92
N ASP A 308 12.84 14.19 -12.18
CA ASP A 308 12.72 12.77 -12.51
C ASP A 308 13.85 11.92 -11.92
N GLU A 309 15.01 12.53 -11.66
CA GLU A 309 16.18 11.86 -11.06
C GLU A 309 15.85 11.38 -9.65
N TYR A 310 15.10 12.17 -8.86
CA TYR A 310 14.66 11.72 -7.54
C TYR A 310 13.85 10.41 -7.61
N TYR A 311 12.85 10.34 -8.49
CA TYR A 311 11.97 9.18 -8.60
C TYR A 311 12.69 7.95 -9.15
N SER A 312 13.57 8.13 -10.13
CA SER A 312 14.38 7.04 -10.69
C SER A 312 15.40 6.50 -9.67
N THR A 313 16.03 7.39 -8.92
CA THR A 313 16.96 7.02 -7.84
C THR A 313 16.24 6.29 -6.71
N LEU A 314 15.05 6.75 -6.31
CA LEU A 314 14.22 6.08 -5.32
C LEU A 314 13.90 4.63 -5.72
N ALA A 315 13.44 4.44 -6.95
CA ALA A 315 13.12 3.10 -7.47
C ALA A 315 14.35 2.19 -7.51
N ALA A 316 15.50 2.71 -7.98
CA ALA A 316 16.75 1.97 -8.04
C ALA A 316 17.29 1.58 -6.65
N ASP A 317 17.25 2.49 -5.68
CA ASP A 317 17.67 2.23 -4.29
C ASP A 317 16.79 1.16 -3.64
N TYR A 318 15.47 1.26 -3.78
CA TYR A 318 14.57 0.24 -3.26
C TYR A 318 14.72 -1.10 -3.99
N GLN A 319 14.98 -1.12 -5.29
CA GLN A 319 15.27 -2.35 -6.02
C GLN A 319 16.53 -3.02 -5.49
N HIS A 320 17.59 -2.26 -5.24
CA HIS A 320 18.83 -2.80 -4.64
C HIS A 320 18.57 -3.43 -3.27
N LYS A 321 17.84 -2.74 -2.38
CA LYS A 321 17.46 -3.25 -1.06
C LYS A 321 16.57 -4.49 -1.13
N ARG A 322 15.62 -4.52 -2.10
CA ARG A 322 14.80 -5.68 -2.40
C ARG A 322 15.66 -6.89 -2.74
N ASP A 323 16.56 -6.72 -3.70
CA ASP A 323 17.40 -7.81 -4.23
C ASP A 323 18.35 -8.34 -3.14
N PHE A 324 18.93 -7.43 -2.34
CA PHE A 324 19.73 -7.79 -1.19
C PHE A 324 18.93 -8.64 -0.17
N LEU A 325 17.79 -8.13 0.33
CA LEU A 325 17.02 -8.86 1.33
C LEU A 325 16.44 -10.17 0.76
N ALA A 326 16.03 -10.19 -0.50
CA ALA A 326 15.55 -11.40 -1.15
C ALA A 326 16.61 -12.49 -1.22
N ALA A 327 17.86 -12.15 -1.53
CA ALA A 327 18.99 -13.07 -1.51
C ALA A 327 19.23 -13.62 -0.09
N VAL A 328 19.25 -12.74 0.91
CA VAL A 328 19.42 -13.12 2.33
C VAL A 328 18.32 -14.09 2.80
N LEU A 329 17.04 -13.82 2.48
CA LEU A 329 15.93 -14.67 2.87
C LEU A 329 15.99 -16.06 2.19
N ARG A 330 16.36 -16.12 0.90
CA ARG A 330 16.61 -17.40 0.21
C ARG A 330 17.77 -18.16 0.84
N ASP A 331 18.86 -17.47 1.11
CA ASP A 331 20.00 -18.04 1.79
C ASP A 331 19.67 -18.54 3.20
N ALA A 332 18.75 -17.90 3.89
CA ALA A 332 18.23 -18.37 5.18
C ALA A 332 17.26 -19.57 5.07
N GLY A 333 16.92 -20.03 3.87
CA GLY A 333 16.08 -21.19 3.62
C GLY A 333 14.61 -20.90 3.37
N LEU A 334 14.21 -19.64 3.15
CA LEU A 334 12.83 -19.27 2.86
C LEU A 334 12.53 -19.30 1.34
N HIS A 335 11.30 -19.54 0.96
CA HIS A 335 10.82 -19.38 -0.42
C HIS A 335 10.39 -17.93 -0.67
N VAL A 336 11.12 -17.20 -1.48
CA VAL A 336 10.92 -15.75 -1.66
C VAL A 336 10.12 -15.45 -2.91
N SER A 337 8.97 -14.76 -2.74
CA SER A 337 8.26 -14.07 -3.81
C SER A 337 8.93 -12.72 -4.07
N ILE A 338 9.50 -12.52 -5.27
CA ILE A 338 10.12 -11.25 -5.64
C ILE A 338 9.03 -10.24 -5.98
N PRO A 339 8.89 -9.14 -5.22
CA PRO A 339 7.87 -8.14 -5.48
C PRO A 339 8.20 -7.30 -6.73
N ASP A 340 7.17 -6.97 -7.51
CA ASP A 340 7.25 -6.01 -8.61
C ASP A 340 7.14 -4.56 -8.13
N GLY A 341 6.61 -4.34 -6.94
CA GLY A 341 6.45 -3.01 -6.33
C GLY A 341 6.38 -3.06 -4.81
N THR A 342 6.15 -1.92 -4.18
CA THR A 342 6.18 -1.68 -2.74
C THR A 342 7.58 -1.87 -2.15
N TYR A 343 7.67 -2.00 -0.84
CA TYR A 343 8.92 -2.33 -0.14
C TYR A 343 8.75 -3.52 0.82
N PHE A 344 7.87 -4.47 0.41
CA PHE A 344 7.61 -5.69 1.17
C PHE A 344 7.96 -6.93 0.36
N ILE A 345 8.45 -7.94 1.06
CA ILE A 345 8.66 -9.28 0.53
C ILE A 345 7.79 -10.26 1.31
N MET A 346 7.02 -11.08 0.59
CA MET A 346 6.37 -12.27 1.13
C MET A 346 7.31 -13.46 0.97
N ALA A 347 7.61 -14.14 2.07
CA ALA A 347 8.50 -15.29 2.08
C ALA A 347 7.81 -16.50 2.69
N GLY A 348 7.79 -17.62 1.95
CA GLY A 348 7.23 -18.89 2.40
C GLY A 348 8.09 -19.54 3.48
N ILE A 349 7.46 -20.00 4.55
CA ILE A 349 8.11 -20.52 5.76
C ILE A 349 8.16 -22.05 5.83
N ALA A 350 7.39 -22.75 4.99
CA ALA A 350 7.30 -24.21 4.98
C ALA A 350 8.66 -24.96 4.88
N PRO A 351 9.67 -24.48 4.12
CA PRO A 351 10.97 -25.16 4.06
C PRO A 351 11.71 -25.21 5.42
N LEU A 352 11.33 -24.34 6.35
CA LEU A 352 11.88 -24.30 7.71
C LEU A 352 11.06 -25.15 8.72
N GLY A 353 10.06 -25.90 8.23
CA GLY A 353 9.22 -26.76 9.05
C GLY A 353 8.11 -26.03 9.82
N PHE A 354 7.79 -24.80 9.43
CA PHE A 354 6.68 -24.05 10.03
C PHE A 354 5.44 -24.08 9.10
N ASP A 355 4.27 -24.20 9.70
CA ASP A 355 2.95 -24.17 9.07
C ASP A 355 2.03 -23.08 9.65
N ASP A 356 2.53 -22.30 10.62
CA ASP A 356 1.84 -21.20 11.30
C ASP A 356 2.72 -19.95 11.28
N ASP A 357 2.24 -18.91 10.63
CA ASP A 357 2.97 -17.64 10.46
C ASP A 357 3.13 -16.84 11.75
N VAL A 358 2.16 -16.94 12.67
CA VAL A 358 2.22 -16.27 13.97
C VAL A 358 3.29 -16.93 14.83
N ALA A 359 3.30 -18.28 14.88
CA ALA A 359 4.33 -19.04 15.60
C ALA A 359 5.73 -18.74 15.03
N PHE A 360 5.86 -18.74 13.69
CA PHE A 360 7.12 -18.40 13.02
C PHE A 360 7.58 -16.98 13.32
N CYS A 361 6.72 -15.97 13.17
CA CYS A 361 7.08 -14.58 13.41
C CYS A 361 7.46 -14.31 14.87
N ARG A 362 6.81 -14.97 15.82
CA ARG A 362 7.18 -14.91 17.23
C ARG A 362 8.56 -15.54 17.47
N TYR A 363 8.79 -16.77 16.98
CA TYR A 363 10.08 -17.45 17.05
C TYR A 363 11.19 -16.60 16.41
N LEU A 364 10.95 -16.07 15.20
CA LEU A 364 11.89 -15.21 14.51
C LEU A 364 12.27 -13.97 15.34
N THR A 365 11.30 -13.39 16.04
CA THR A 365 11.51 -12.20 16.86
C THR A 365 12.26 -12.53 18.16
N THR A 366 11.86 -13.60 18.88
CA THR A 366 12.39 -13.91 20.21
C THR A 366 13.74 -14.63 20.16
N GLU A 367 13.92 -15.58 19.25
CA GLU A 367 15.11 -16.45 19.20
C GLU A 367 16.14 -15.99 18.17
N ILE A 368 15.68 -15.55 17.00
CA ILE A 368 16.55 -15.08 15.91
C ILE A 368 16.87 -13.59 16.08
N GLY A 369 15.92 -12.81 16.59
CA GLY A 369 16.07 -11.38 16.84
C GLY A 369 15.80 -10.52 15.59
N VAL A 370 14.92 -10.98 14.68
CA VAL A 370 14.40 -10.22 13.54
C VAL A 370 12.88 -10.28 13.58
N ALA A 371 12.20 -9.15 13.53
CA ALA A 371 10.74 -9.11 13.52
C ALA A 371 10.18 -9.05 12.09
N ALA A 372 9.17 -9.85 11.82
CA ALA A 372 8.36 -9.86 10.59
C ALA A 372 6.88 -9.79 10.96
N ILE A 373 5.98 -9.63 9.97
CA ILE A 373 4.52 -9.65 10.19
C ILE A 373 3.95 -10.98 9.71
N PRO A 374 3.07 -11.64 10.50
CA PRO A 374 2.30 -12.77 10.04
C PRO A 374 1.18 -12.33 9.11
N PRO A 375 1.16 -12.76 7.82
CA PRO A 375 0.19 -12.28 6.84
C PRO A 375 -1.23 -12.79 7.06
N SER A 376 -1.43 -13.85 7.84
CA SER A 376 -2.77 -14.33 8.20
C SER A 376 -3.64 -13.25 8.84
N ALA A 377 -3.03 -12.23 9.45
CA ALA A 377 -3.72 -11.07 10.00
C ALA A 377 -4.34 -10.14 8.93
N PHE A 378 -4.02 -10.33 7.66
CA PHE A 378 -4.52 -9.55 6.52
C PHE A 378 -5.57 -10.30 5.69
N TYR A 379 -6.11 -11.37 6.23
CA TYR A 379 -7.15 -12.19 5.63
C TYR A 379 -8.38 -12.27 6.52
N SER A 380 -9.54 -12.48 5.92
CA SER A 380 -10.73 -12.92 6.63
C SER A 380 -10.52 -14.31 7.26
N ASP A 381 -11.38 -14.68 8.20
CA ASP A 381 -11.32 -16.01 8.82
C ASP A 381 -11.45 -17.15 7.81
N GLU A 382 -12.20 -16.92 6.70
CA GLU A 382 -12.42 -17.88 5.62
C GLU A 382 -11.12 -18.20 4.85
N HIS A 383 -10.29 -17.17 4.62
CA HIS A 383 -9.08 -17.30 3.78
C HIS A 383 -7.77 -17.22 4.57
N LYS A 384 -7.83 -17.19 5.90
CA LYS A 384 -6.68 -17.00 6.79
C LYS A 384 -5.56 -18.03 6.54
N SER A 385 -5.92 -19.26 6.17
CA SER A 385 -4.96 -20.31 5.83
C SER A 385 -4.04 -19.96 4.65
N LEU A 386 -4.46 -19.08 3.74
CA LEU A 386 -3.62 -18.63 2.62
C LEU A 386 -2.43 -17.76 3.11
N GLY A 387 -2.59 -17.07 4.23
CA GLY A 387 -1.53 -16.25 4.83
C GLY A 387 -0.56 -17.06 5.70
N GLN A 388 -1.03 -18.15 6.32
CA GLN A 388 -0.28 -18.92 7.32
C GLN A 388 1.04 -19.53 6.81
N ALA A 389 1.15 -19.74 5.50
CA ALA A 389 2.37 -20.28 4.89
C ALA A 389 3.48 -19.24 4.65
N TYR A 390 3.29 -17.97 5.03
CA TYR A 390 4.18 -16.87 4.68
C TYR A 390 4.55 -16.01 5.89
N ALA A 391 5.63 -15.21 5.73
CA ALA A 391 5.96 -14.07 6.57
C ALA A 391 6.24 -12.86 5.69
N ARG A 392 5.82 -11.65 6.11
CA ARG A 392 6.07 -10.40 5.41
C ARG A 392 7.25 -9.66 6.02
N PHE A 393 8.23 -9.32 5.19
CA PHE A 393 9.41 -8.54 5.54
C PHE A 393 9.41 -7.19 4.84
N ALA A 394 9.77 -6.11 5.54
CA ALA A 394 9.93 -4.78 4.98
C ALA A 394 11.42 -4.47 4.74
N PHE A 395 11.75 -4.05 3.51
CA PHE A 395 13.12 -3.66 3.17
C PHE A 395 13.34 -2.15 3.09
N CYS A 396 12.37 -1.34 3.51
CA CYS A 396 12.51 0.11 3.62
C CYS A 396 13.36 0.49 4.85
N LYS A 397 14.61 0.02 4.85
CA LYS A 397 15.57 0.21 5.94
C LYS A 397 16.89 0.72 5.40
N LYS A 398 17.74 1.27 6.30
CA LYS A 398 19.14 1.56 5.97
C LYS A 398 19.84 0.27 5.60
N GLN A 399 20.88 0.37 4.75
CA GLN A 399 21.66 -0.79 4.34
C GLN A 399 22.27 -1.51 5.55
N GLU A 400 22.80 -0.76 6.52
CA GLU A 400 23.40 -1.33 7.74
C GLU A 400 22.35 -2.08 8.60
N THR A 401 21.08 -1.64 8.57
CA THR A 401 19.99 -2.35 9.26
C THR A 401 19.70 -3.68 8.58
N LEU A 402 19.68 -3.71 7.24
CA LEU A 402 19.46 -4.94 6.47
C LEU A 402 20.63 -5.91 6.63
N GLU A 403 21.88 -5.44 6.65
CA GLU A 403 23.08 -6.26 6.87
C GLU A 403 23.08 -6.90 8.26
N ARG A 404 22.74 -6.14 9.30
CA ARG A 404 22.59 -6.70 10.65
C ARG A 404 21.45 -7.72 10.73
N ALA A 405 20.35 -7.50 9.99
CA ALA A 405 19.27 -8.48 9.90
C ALA A 405 19.74 -9.75 9.18
N ALA A 406 20.55 -9.62 8.11
CA ALA A 406 21.14 -10.74 7.39
C ALA A 406 21.97 -11.63 8.30
N GLU A 407 22.88 -11.04 9.10
CA GLU A 407 23.69 -11.78 10.08
C GLU A 407 22.85 -12.62 11.04
N ARG A 408 21.72 -12.08 11.51
CA ARG A 408 20.80 -12.79 12.41
C ARG A 408 20.01 -13.89 11.69
N LEU A 409 19.50 -13.60 10.48
CA LEU A 409 18.71 -14.53 9.67
C LEU A 409 19.50 -15.80 9.29
N MET A 410 20.83 -15.70 9.10
CA MET A 410 21.68 -16.86 8.82
C MET A 410 21.66 -17.93 9.95
N ARG A 411 21.15 -17.60 11.14
CA ARG A 411 20.98 -18.58 12.22
C ARG A 411 19.82 -19.56 11.96
N LEU A 412 18.88 -19.22 11.08
CA LEU A 412 17.81 -20.13 10.67
C LEU A 412 18.33 -21.42 9.99
N LYS A 413 19.46 -21.33 9.26
CA LYS A 413 20.09 -22.47 8.57
C LYS A 413 20.74 -23.50 9.53
N LYS A 414 21.00 -23.14 10.75
CA LYS A 414 21.80 -23.95 11.67
C LYS A 414 20.96 -24.88 12.54
N GLN A 415 19.65 -24.91 12.29
CA GLN A 415 18.71 -25.81 12.93
C GLN A 415 18.22 -26.89 11.96
#